data_1fde4e5dc21808febe14a239cda128ea
#
_entry.id   1fde4e5dc21808febe14a239cda128ea
#
_cell.length_a   1.000
_cell.length_b   1.000
_cell.length_c   1.000
_cell.angle_alpha   90.00
_cell.angle_beta   90.00
_cell.angle_gamma   90.00
#
_symmetry.space_group_name_H-M   'P 1'
#
loop_
_entity.id
_entity.type
_entity.pdbx_description
1 polymer ?
#
loop_
_entity_poly.entity_id
_entity_poly.type
_entity_poly.pdbx_seq_one_letter_code
_entity_poly.pdbx_strand_id
1 'polypeptide(L)'
;MEKLLCPSMMCADFNNLKKEVVKLDEAGADVFHIDVMDGNFVPNFAMGLEDFKCIRENTKKMVDVHLMVENPVALSEIFCKMGADIVYVHYETDVNIARTYDNIHKYGKKTGLAINPATSFETVKNILHIVDYVMIMTVNPGFAGQSYLEYIDEKIEEFIQNRKKYHYEIVVDGGIS
;
A
#
# COMPACT_ATOMS: atom_id res chain seq x y z
N MET A 1 13.30 -6.14 14.99
CA MET A 1 12.69 -5.38 13.89
C MET A 1 11.72 -4.41 14.55
N GLU A 2 11.86 -3.14 14.30
CA GLU A 2 10.91 -2.14 14.74
C GLU A 2 9.61 -2.31 13.95
N LYS A 3 8.47 -2.29 14.62
CA LYS A 3 7.16 -2.36 13.96
C LYS A 3 6.67 -0.94 13.76
N LEU A 4 6.23 -0.61 12.55
CA LEU A 4 5.63 0.67 12.22
C LEU A 4 4.10 0.54 12.21
N LEU A 5 3.43 1.56 12.75
CA LEU A 5 1.98 1.66 12.75
C LEU A 5 1.53 2.48 11.54
N CYS A 6 0.77 1.83 10.65
CA CYS A 6 0.29 2.41 9.40
C CYS A 6 -1.26 2.41 9.38
N PRO A 7 -1.93 3.38 10.03
CA PRO A 7 -3.40 3.42 10.03
C PRO A 7 -3.93 3.68 8.62
N SER A 8 -4.90 2.85 8.19
CA SER A 8 -5.63 3.09 6.95
C SER A 8 -6.59 4.26 7.13
N MET A 9 -6.38 5.30 6.33
CA MET A 9 -7.19 6.52 6.36
C MET A 9 -8.58 6.33 5.75
N MET A 10 -8.83 5.24 5.07
CA MET A 10 -10.14 4.82 4.60
C MET A 10 -11.15 4.64 5.76
N CYS A 11 -10.65 4.36 6.98
CA CYS A 11 -11.46 4.22 8.19
C CYS A 11 -11.70 5.53 8.95
N ALA A 12 -11.15 6.66 8.49
CA ALA A 12 -11.30 7.96 9.14
C ALA A 12 -12.69 8.57 8.95
N ASP A 13 -13.04 9.51 9.82
CA ASP A 13 -14.21 10.37 9.61
C ASP A 13 -13.92 11.39 8.49
N PHE A 14 -14.40 11.15 7.29
CA PHE A 14 -14.21 12.03 6.13
C PHE A 14 -14.77 13.44 6.31
N ASN A 15 -15.76 13.64 7.19
CA ASN A 15 -16.25 14.98 7.52
C ASN A 15 -15.23 15.79 8.33
N ASN A 16 -14.27 15.11 8.95
CA ASN A 16 -13.25 15.70 9.80
C ASN A 16 -11.82 15.21 9.46
N LEU A 17 -11.56 14.81 8.22
CA LEU A 17 -10.33 14.14 7.79
C LEU A 17 -9.05 14.83 8.29
N LYS A 18 -8.97 16.15 8.17
CA LYS A 18 -7.84 16.93 8.71
C LYS A 18 -7.62 16.71 10.22
N LYS A 19 -8.70 16.68 11.02
CA LYS A 19 -8.60 16.47 12.47
C LYS A 19 -8.16 15.04 12.79
N GLU A 20 -8.61 14.06 11.99
CA GLU A 20 -8.21 12.67 12.14
C GLU A 20 -6.71 12.49 11.86
N VAL A 21 -6.18 13.15 10.81
CA VAL A 21 -4.72 13.16 10.53
C VAL A 21 -3.95 13.69 11.74
N VAL A 22 -4.33 14.85 12.28
CA VAL A 22 -3.63 15.45 13.42
C VAL A 22 -3.68 14.54 14.66
N LYS A 23 -4.84 13.96 14.96
CA LYS A 23 -4.98 13.03 16.09
C LYS A 23 -4.10 11.80 15.96
N LEU A 24 -4.03 11.21 14.77
CA LEU A 24 -3.22 10.02 14.52
C LEU A 24 -1.72 10.35 14.55
N ASP A 25 -1.32 11.52 14.05
CA ASP A 25 0.06 11.99 14.12
C ASP A 25 0.49 12.18 15.59
N GLU A 26 -0.35 12.83 16.41
CA GLU A 26 -0.15 13.01 17.86
C GLU A 26 -0.16 11.67 18.63
N ALA A 27 -0.95 10.70 18.16
CA ALA A 27 -1.01 9.36 18.74
C ALA A 27 0.18 8.47 18.37
N GLY A 28 1.06 8.94 17.47
CA GLY A 28 2.30 8.25 17.12
C GLY A 28 2.19 7.33 15.90
N ALA A 29 1.25 7.57 14.98
CA ALA A 29 1.26 6.92 13.67
C ALA A 29 2.60 7.18 12.97
N ASP A 30 3.14 6.16 12.30
CA ASP A 30 4.42 6.25 11.59
C ASP A 30 4.23 6.56 10.11
N VAL A 31 3.21 5.97 9.50
CA VAL A 31 2.88 6.12 8.08
C VAL A 31 1.36 6.29 7.94
N PHE A 32 0.91 7.20 7.10
CA PHE A 32 -0.52 7.33 6.76
C PHE A 32 -0.80 6.52 5.49
N HIS A 33 -1.65 5.50 5.62
CA HIS A 33 -1.98 4.57 4.55
C HIS A 33 -3.24 5.01 3.79
N ILE A 34 -3.14 5.17 2.47
CA ILE A 34 -4.20 5.66 1.60
C ILE A 34 -4.67 4.56 0.65
N ASP A 35 -5.86 4.05 0.85
CA ASP A 35 -6.48 3.04 0.00
C ASP A 35 -7.25 3.68 -1.15
N VAL A 36 -6.79 3.49 -2.38
CA VAL A 36 -7.43 4.01 -3.60
C VAL A 36 -8.08 2.87 -4.36
N MET A 37 -9.38 2.98 -4.61
CA MET A 37 -10.19 1.93 -5.25
C MET A 37 -11.02 2.53 -6.39
N ASP A 38 -11.13 1.80 -7.50
CA ASP A 38 -11.78 2.26 -8.74
C ASP A 38 -13.12 1.57 -9.08
N GLY A 39 -13.57 0.63 -8.25
CA GLY A 39 -14.77 -0.14 -8.51
C GLY A 39 -14.63 -1.23 -9.58
N ASN A 40 -13.41 -1.40 -10.16
CA ASN A 40 -13.13 -2.41 -11.19
C ASN A 40 -12.27 -3.55 -10.65
N PHE A 41 -11.07 -3.24 -10.15
CA PHE A 41 -10.20 -4.26 -9.53
C PHE A 41 -10.81 -4.82 -8.25
N VAL A 42 -11.43 -3.95 -7.45
CA VAL A 42 -12.20 -4.31 -6.25
C VAL A 42 -13.62 -3.74 -6.35
N PRO A 43 -14.66 -4.41 -5.79
CA PRO A 43 -16.04 -3.98 -5.92
C PRO A 43 -16.40 -2.84 -4.94
N ASN A 44 -15.57 -1.84 -4.83
CA ASN A 44 -15.74 -0.69 -3.94
C ASN A 44 -15.02 0.52 -4.51
N PHE A 45 -15.40 1.72 -4.03
CA PHE A 45 -14.73 2.98 -4.27
C PHE A 45 -14.19 3.52 -2.95
N ALA A 46 -12.98 4.04 -2.96
CA ALA A 46 -12.37 4.62 -1.77
C ALA A 46 -11.64 5.91 -2.12
N MET A 47 -10.67 6.26 -1.32
CA MET A 47 -10.01 7.57 -1.31
C MET A 47 -9.48 8.02 -2.68
N GLY A 48 -9.54 9.34 -2.92
CA GLY A 48 -9.10 9.96 -4.16
C GLY A 48 -8.01 11.03 -3.94
N LEU A 49 -7.79 11.83 -4.99
CA LEU A 49 -6.71 12.83 -5.01
C LEU A 49 -6.89 13.93 -3.95
N GLU A 50 -8.13 14.37 -3.71
CA GLU A 50 -8.39 15.43 -2.74
C GLU A 50 -8.21 14.93 -1.30
N ASP A 51 -8.57 13.68 -1.01
CA ASP A 51 -8.32 13.06 0.29
C ASP A 51 -6.82 12.94 0.55
N PHE A 52 -6.07 12.43 -0.44
CA PHE A 52 -4.62 12.38 -0.39
C PHE A 52 -4.00 13.75 -0.12
N LYS A 53 -4.43 14.77 -0.85
CA LYS A 53 -3.95 16.15 -0.68
C LYS A 53 -4.21 16.65 0.73
N CYS A 54 -5.43 16.46 1.24
CA CYS A 54 -5.79 16.84 2.60
C CYS A 54 -4.85 16.18 3.63
N ILE A 55 -4.57 14.88 3.49
CA ILE A 55 -3.69 14.15 4.39
C ILE A 55 -2.26 14.66 4.26
N ARG A 56 -1.72 14.72 3.05
CA ARG A 56 -0.34 15.16 2.80
C ARG A 56 -0.03 16.56 3.33
N GLU A 57 -0.96 17.49 3.21
CA GLU A 57 -0.81 18.86 3.70
C GLU A 57 -0.84 18.99 5.23
N ASN A 58 -1.36 17.99 5.94
CA ASN A 58 -1.57 18.05 7.39
C ASN A 58 -0.64 17.12 8.20
N THR A 59 0.30 16.43 7.56
CA THR A 59 1.36 15.66 8.24
C THR A 59 2.70 15.81 7.55
N LYS A 60 3.78 15.61 8.30
CA LYS A 60 5.15 15.46 7.78
C LYS A 60 5.63 14.01 7.80
N LYS A 61 4.82 13.11 8.32
CA LYS A 61 5.09 11.68 8.32
C LYS A 61 5.04 11.12 6.90
N MET A 62 5.51 9.91 6.70
CA MET A 62 5.34 9.22 5.43
C MET A 62 3.87 9.03 5.10
N VAL A 63 3.55 9.19 3.83
CA VAL A 63 2.22 8.89 3.28
C VAL A 63 2.43 7.90 2.15
N ASP A 64 1.85 6.73 2.29
CA ASP A 64 1.86 5.73 1.24
C ASP A 64 0.49 5.62 0.55
N VAL A 65 0.51 5.10 -0.66
CA VAL A 65 -0.69 4.92 -1.47
C VAL A 65 -0.78 3.49 -1.95
N HIS A 66 -1.87 2.84 -1.64
CA HIS A 66 -2.20 1.49 -2.07
C HIS A 66 -3.21 1.55 -3.22
N LEU A 67 -2.76 1.25 -4.42
CA LEU A 67 -3.56 1.33 -5.64
C LEU A 67 -4.28 0.01 -5.91
N MET A 68 -5.52 -0.11 -5.44
CA MET A 68 -6.44 -1.20 -5.77
C MET A 68 -7.27 -0.82 -7.01
N VAL A 69 -6.60 -0.67 -8.14
CA VAL A 69 -7.17 -0.16 -9.39
C VAL A 69 -6.73 -1.02 -10.57
N GLU A 70 -7.57 -1.13 -11.60
CA GLU A 70 -7.29 -1.95 -12.78
C GLU A 70 -6.15 -1.38 -13.65
N ASN A 71 -5.96 -0.05 -13.63
CA ASN A 71 -4.92 0.62 -14.43
C ASN A 71 -4.08 1.57 -13.58
N PRO A 72 -3.05 1.07 -12.86
CA PRO A 72 -2.30 1.84 -11.88
C PRO A 72 -1.28 2.82 -12.47
N VAL A 73 -0.86 2.66 -13.74
CA VAL A 73 0.28 3.38 -14.33
C VAL A 73 0.14 4.90 -14.21
N ALA A 74 -0.98 5.45 -14.69
CA ALA A 74 -1.20 6.91 -14.67
C ALA A 74 -1.40 7.44 -13.25
N LEU A 75 -2.11 6.69 -12.40
CA LEU A 75 -2.36 7.10 -11.01
C LEU A 75 -1.08 7.07 -10.17
N SER A 76 -0.21 6.09 -10.36
CA SER A 76 1.08 6.05 -9.65
C SER A 76 1.91 7.31 -9.91
N GLU A 77 1.95 7.78 -11.17
CA GLU A 77 2.64 9.02 -11.52
C GLU A 77 2.00 10.25 -10.86
N ILE A 78 0.67 10.34 -10.85
CA ILE A 78 -0.05 11.45 -10.22
C ILE A 78 0.26 11.50 -8.72
N PHE A 79 0.15 10.39 -7.99
CA PHE A 79 0.43 10.35 -6.56
C PHE A 79 1.90 10.63 -6.24
N CYS A 80 2.84 10.17 -7.07
CA CYS A 80 4.26 10.55 -6.93
C CYS A 80 4.45 12.06 -7.01
N LYS A 81 3.82 12.73 -7.99
CA LYS A 81 3.86 14.20 -8.15
C LYS A 81 3.21 14.93 -6.99
N MET A 82 2.17 14.38 -6.41
CA MET A 82 1.48 14.93 -5.24
C MET A 82 2.24 14.73 -3.93
N GLY A 83 3.31 13.92 -3.92
CA GLY A 83 4.17 13.76 -2.74
C GLY A 83 3.94 12.48 -1.94
N ALA A 84 3.39 11.43 -2.55
CA ALA A 84 3.43 10.09 -1.96
C ALA A 84 4.88 9.66 -1.73
N ASP A 85 5.17 9.00 -0.62
CA ASP A 85 6.49 8.50 -0.29
C ASP A 85 6.70 7.08 -0.81
N ILE A 86 5.65 6.25 -0.75
CA ILE A 86 5.61 4.88 -1.25
C ILE A 86 4.35 4.72 -2.11
N VAL A 87 4.45 4.03 -3.24
CA VAL A 87 3.28 3.66 -4.06
C VAL A 87 3.24 2.15 -4.24
N TYR A 88 2.21 1.52 -3.70
CA TYR A 88 1.94 0.10 -3.86
C TYR A 88 1.07 -0.14 -5.08
N VAL A 89 1.54 -1.04 -5.93
CA VAL A 89 0.83 -1.51 -7.13
C VAL A 89 0.60 -3.01 -7.00
N HIS A 90 -0.62 -3.44 -7.26
CA HIS A 90 -0.93 -4.86 -7.29
C HIS A 90 -0.28 -5.56 -8.48
N TYR A 91 0.39 -6.69 -8.21
CA TYR A 91 0.96 -7.54 -9.26
C TYR A 91 -0.08 -7.94 -10.30
N GLU A 92 -1.29 -8.19 -9.84
CA GLU A 92 -2.41 -8.70 -10.64
C GLU A 92 -2.97 -7.67 -11.63
N THR A 93 -2.64 -6.39 -11.48
CA THR A 93 -3.21 -5.29 -12.30
C THR A 93 -2.25 -4.70 -13.32
N ASP A 94 -0.96 -5.05 -13.28
CA ASP A 94 0.04 -4.46 -14.16
C ASP A 94 0.99 -5.51 -14.77
N VAL A 95 0.72 -5.88 -16.01
CA VAL A 95 1.56 -6.84 -16.76
C VAL A 95 2.96 -6.30 -17.05
N ASN A 96 3.19 -5.00 -16.96
CA ASN A 96 4.48 -4.33 -17.18
C ASN A 96 5.00 -3.65 -15.91
N ILE A 97 4.71 -4.19 -14.74
CA ILE A 97 4.96 -3.59 -13.43
C ILE A 97 6.40 -3.07 -13.23
N ALA A 98 7.40 -3.71 -13.84
CA ALA A 98 8.78 -3.24 -13.79
C ALA A 98 8.93 -1.84 -14.41
N ARG A 99 8.22 -1.53 -15.49
CA ARG A 99 8.22 -0.19 -16.09
C ARG A 99 7.55 0.83 -15.18
N THR A 100 6.48 0.45 -14.51
CA THR A 100 5.79 1.31 -13.53
C THR A 100 6.70 1.62 -12.36
N TYR A 101 7.45 0.65 -11.86
CA TYR A 101 8.44 0.86 -10.80
C TYR A 101 9.59 1.76 -11.24
N ASP A 102 10.13 1.60 -12.45
CA ASP A 102 11.12 2.52 -12.99
C ASP A 102 10.59 3.97 -13.02
N ASN A 103 9.32 4.16 -13.35
CA ASN A 103 8.71 5.48 -13.36
C ASN A 103 8.55 6.05 -11.94
N ILE A 104 8.12 5.25 -10.96
CA ILE A 104 8.03 5.66 -9.55
C ILE A 104 9.42 6.10 -9.05
N HIS A 105 10.46 5.31 -9.32
CA HIS A 105 11.84 5.62 -8.93
C HIS A 105 12.36 6.92 -9.57
N LYS A 106 11.96 7.28 -10.81
CA LYS A 106 12.32 8.56 -11.44
C LYS A 106 11.82 9.77 -10.67
N TYR A 107 10.72 9.62 -9.92
CA TYR A 107 10.22 10.66 -9.01
C TYR A 107 10.92 10.64 -7.64
N GLY A 108 11.92 9.77 -7.43
CA GLY A 108 12.61 9.61 -6.15
C GLY A 108 11.73 8.97 -5.07
N LYS A 109 10.69 8.23 -5.48
CA LYS A 109 9.73 7.58 -4.58
C LYS A 109 10.03 6.08 -4.45
N LYS A 110 9.51 5.48 -3.38
CA LYS A 110 9.66 4.06 -3.10
C LYS A 110 8.58 3.23 -3.80
N THR A 111 8.97 2.06 -4.27
CA THR A 111 8.06 1.10 -4.89
C THR A 111 7.55 0.09 -3.87
N GLY A 112 6.25 -0.19 -3.93
CA GLY A 112 5.59 -1.24 -3.18
C GLY A 112 4.92 -2.25 -4.11
N LEU A 113 5.18 -3.52 -3.88
CA LEU A 113 4.45 -4.61 -4.50
C LEU A 113 3.32 -5.03 -3.58
N ALA A 114 2.07 -4.91 -4.01
CA ALA A 114 0.94 -5.50 -3.32
C ALA A 114 0.55 -6.83 -3.97
N ILE A 115 0.21 -7.82 -3.16
CA ILE A 115 -0.21 -9.15 -3.63
C ILE A 115 -1.46 -9.63 -2.89
N ASN A 116 -2.40 -10.17 -3.65
CA ASN A 116 -3.62 -10.77 -3.12
C ASN A 116 -3.35 -12.05 -2.30
N PRO A 117 -4.31 -12.49 -1.46
CA PRO A 117 -4.18 -13.74 -0.72
C PRO A 117 -3.83 -14.95 -1.58
N ALA A 118 -4.36 -15.03 -2.81
CA ALA A 118 -4.11 -16.16 -3.72
C ALA A 118 -2.79 -16.10 -4.50
N THR A 119 -2.09 -14.96 -4.50
CA THR A 119 -0.83 -14.79 -5.25
C THR A 119 0.34 -15.32 -4.44
N SER A 120 1.07 -16.29 -5.01
CA SER A 120 2.19 -16.95 -4.32
C SER A 120 3.50 -16.16 -4.44
N PHE A 121 4.46 -16.47 -3.56
CA PHE A 121 5.83 -15.98 -3.65
C PHE A 121 6.48 -16.31 -5.01
N GLU A 122 6.32 -17.54 -5.48
CA GLU A 122 6.87 -18.00 -6.76
C GLU A 122 6.39 -17.17 -7.95
N THR A 123 5.15 -16.68 -7.91
CA THR A 123 4.58 -15.83 -8.95
C THR A 123 5.34 -14.51 -9.09
N VAL A 124 5.77 -13.93 -7.99
CA VAL A 124 6.35 -12.58 -7.95
C VAL A 124 7.86 -12.53 -7.75
N LYS A 125 8.50 -13.67 -7.48
CA LYS A 125 9.93 -13.72 -7.11
C LYS A 125 10.88 -13.01 -8.09
N ASN A 126 10.53 -12.98 -9.37
CA ASN A 126 11.38 -12.38 -10.41
C ASN A 126 11.44 -10.85 -10.33
N ILE A 127 10.44 -10.21 -9.73
CA ILE A 127 10.39 -8.74 -9.59
C ILE A 127 10.82 -8.27 -8.20
N LEU A 128 11.03 -9.15 -7.23
CA LEU A 128 11.40 -8.78 -5.86
C LEU A 128 12.74 -8.03 -5.77
N HIS A 129 13.60 -8.12 -6.77
CA HIS A 129 14.88 -7.38 -6.81
C HIS A 129 14.74 -5.88 -7.10
N ILE A 130 13.56 -5.45 -7.55
CA ILE A 130 13.32 -4.07 -7.98
C ILE A 130 12.26 -3.36 -7.12
N VAL A 131 11.85 -3.96 -6.01
CA VAL A 131 10.87 -3.38 -5.09
C VAL A 131 11.51 -3.01 -3.76
N ASP A 132 11.06 -1.91 -3.16
CA ASP A 132 11.49 -1.49 -1.83
C ASP A 132 10.64 -2.15 -0.73
N TYR A 133 9.34 -2.36 -1.00
CA TYR A 133 8.36 -2.92 -0.06
C TYR A 133 7.53 -4.01 -0.71
N VAL A 134 7.13 -5.01 0.08
CA VAL A 134 6.13 -6.00 -0.30
C VAL A 134 4.98 -5.92 0.70
N MET A 135 3.79 -5.62 0.20
CA MET A 135 2.56 -5.62 0.97
C MET A 135 1.81 -6.93 0.71
N ILE A 136 1.63 -7.70 1.77
CA ILE A 136 0.91 -8.96 1.73
C ILE A 136 -0.50 -8.72 2.25
N MET A 137 -1.49 -8.89 1.38
CA MET A 137 -2.89 -8.79 1.78
C MET A 137 -3.26 -9.95 2.68
N THR A 138 -3.76 -9.65 3.85
CA THR A 138 -4.23 -10.61 4.85
C THR A 138 -5.77 -10.71 4.91
N VAL A 139 -6.41 -10.01 3.98
CA VAL A 139 -7.84 -10.09 3.62
C VAL A 139 -7.97 -10.02 2.10
N ASN A 140 -9.14 -10.31 1.54
CA ASN A 140 -9.41 -9.96 0.15
C ASN A 140 -9.56 -8.44 0.05
N PRO A 141 -8.81 -7.74 -0.83
CA PRO A 141 -8.85 -6.28 -0.91
C PRO A 141 -10.24 -5.77 -1.28
N GLY A 142 -10.55 -4.52 -0.84
CA GLY A 142 -11.77 -3.81 -1.21
C GLY A 142 -12.64 -3.33 -0.05
N PHE A 143 -12.58 -3.94 1.13
CA PHE A 143 -13.43 -3.55 2.27
C PHE A 143 -12.65 -3.59 3.57
N ALA A 144 -12.89 -2.58 4.43
CA ALA A 144 -12.39 -2.58 5.82
C ALA A 144 -13.21 -3.52 6.72
N GLY A 145 -12.66 -3.86 7.89
CA GLY A 145 -13.36 -4.64 8.91
C GLY A 145 -13.49 -6.13 8.63
N GLN A 146 -12.77 -6.68 7.67
CA GLN A 146 -12.70 -8.11 7.40
C GLN A 146 -11.85 -8.84 8.44
N SER A 147 -12.17 -10.12 8.67
CA SER A 147 -11.36 -11.00 9.51
C SER A 147 -10.07 -11.40 8.81
N TYR A 148 -8.99 -11.43 9.56
CA TYR A 148 -7.69 -11.92 9.10
C TYR A 148 -7.76 -13.35 8.57
N LEU A 149 -7.07 -13.62 7.47
CA LEU A 149 -7.00 -14.92 6.82
C LEU A 149 -5.79 -15.72 7.33
N GLU A 150 -5.98 -16.55 8.35
CA GLU A 150 -4.91 -17.30 9.03
C GLU A 150 -4.00 -18.12 8.09
N TYR A 151 -4.55 -18.62 6.97
CA TYR A 151 -3.76 -19.39 6.00
C TYR A 151 -2.70 -18.57 5.26
N ILE A 152 -2.66 -17.24 5.46
CA ILE A 152 -1.63 -16.36 4.87
C ILE A 152 -0.32 -16.38 5.68
N ASP A 153 -0.33 -16.87 6.91
CA ASP A 153 0.86 -16.89 7.79
C ASP A 153 2.05 -17.60 7.14
N GLU A 154 1.81 -18.75 6.50
CA GLU A 154 2.86 -19.49 5.79
C GLU A 154 3.49 -18.65 4.66
N LYS A 155 2.68 -17.88 3.94
CA LYS A 155 3.16 -16.96 2.91
C LYS A 155 4.00 -15.85 3.54
N ILE A 156 3.54 -15.24 4.62
CA ILE A 156 4.29 -14.18 5.32
C ILE A 156 5.66 -14.71 5.76
N GLU A 157 5.72 -15.92 6.33
CA GLU A 157 6.97 -16.55 6.71
C GLU A 157 7.91 -16.76 5.52
N GLU A 158 7.40 -17.19 4.37
CA GLU A 158 8.18 -17.37 3.14
C GLU A 158 8.81 -16.04 2.69
N PHE A 159 8.05 -14.95 2.70
CA PHE A 159 8.56 -13.61 2.38
C PHE A 159 9.59 -13.15 3.42
N ILE A 160 9.39 -13.40 4.71
CA ILE A 160 10.35 -13.06 5.77
C ILE A 160 11.68 -13.79 5.55
N GLN A 161 11.67 -15.08 5.22
CA GLN A 161 12.87 -15.88 4.97
C GLN A 161 13.68 -15.35 3.78
N ASN A 162 13.00 -14.81 2.76
CA ASN A 162 13.62 -14.32 1.53
C ASN A 162 13.98 -12.83 1.57
N ARG A 163 13.54 -12.08 2.58
CA ARG A 163 13.72 -10.62 2.69
C ARG A 163 15.16 -10.16 2.51
N LYS A 164 16.11 -10.84 3.16
CA LYS A 164 17.54 -10.49 3.09
C LYS A 164 18.13 -10.70 1.71
N LYS A 165 17.63 -11.70 0.97
CA LYS A 165 18.11 -12.02 -0.38
C LYS A 165 17.70 -10.95 -1.40
N TYR A 166 16.48 -10.43 -1.28
CA TYR A 166 15.90 -9.50 -2.24
C TYR A 166 15.90 -8.04 -1.77
N HIS A 167 16.19 -7.78 -0.48
CA HIS A 167 16.34 -6.45 0.12
C HIS A 167 15.07 -5.58 0.18
N TYR A 168 13.90 -6.19 0.40
CA TYR A 168 12.63 -5.48 0.61
C TYR A 168 12.22 -5.43 2.08
N GLU A 169 11.34 -4.48 2.41
CA GLU A 169 10.61 -4.44 3.67
C GLU A 169 9.23 -5.07 3.50
N ILE A 170 8.66 -5.60 4.59
CA ILE A 170 7.37 -6.29 4.57
C ILE A 170 6.32 -5.43 5.26
N VAL A 171 5.17 -5.31 4.61
CA VAL A 171 3.95 -4.72 5.13
C VAL A 171 2.85 -5.77 5.07
N VAL A 172 1.98 -5.80 6.07
CA VAL A 172 0.76 -6.61 6.07
C VAL A 172 -0.43 -5.69 6.15
N ASP A 173 -1.44 -5.95 5.34
CA ASP A 173 -2.64 -5.13 5.27
C ASP A 173 -3.90 -5.99 5.30
N GLY A 174 -4.82 -5.63 6.23
CA GLY A 174 -6.13 -6.23 6.42
C GLY A 174 -6.29 -7.07 7.68
N GLY A 175 -7.30 -6.75 8.49
CA GLY A 175 -7.68 -7.53 9.66
C GLY A 175 -6.69 -7.51 10.83
N ILE A 176 -5.74 -6.58 10.84
CA ILE A 176 -4.78 -6.38 11.94
C ILE A 176 -5.44 -5.55 13.03
N SER A 177 -5.46 -6.05 14.28
CA SER A 177 -6.08 -5.40 15.43
C SER A 177 -5.22 -5.56 16.69
#